data_80a84766bbded3df876e6fc9da946d01
#
_entry.id   80a84766bbded3df876e6fc9da946d01
#
_cell.length_a   1.000
_cell.length_b   1.000
_cell.length_c   1.000
_cell.angle_alpha   90.00
_cell.angle_beta   90.00
_cell.angle_gamma   90.00
#
_symmetry.space_group_name_H-M   'P 1'
#
loop_
_entity.id
_entity.type
_entity.pdbx_description
1 polymer ?
#
loop_
_entity_poly.entity_id
_entity_poly.type
_entity_poly.pdbx_seq_one_letter_code
_entity_poly.pdbx_strand_id
1 'polypeptide(L)'
;MNKLKVPRFAIKSLGLLIFFAGMLPVLFHCGTAGLFETSEGRYASVARRMLDSGDWLTPRHNGLRHFTKPPVTYWFAAAGMKMFGINEFGARFFLSIAAGATALATWYLGKLLFCRVTGLIAALVLISSLYFQTQFRGLTTDPFLTAFETLMALAFFAWLSRQKKRWYFTFWLATAAAMLTKGPPGLLPLAGLIPAALLTGHSLQLKKLFGTAAGWAIFVIFGLGWYLLVALMNPGLLTYFLVDETVKRVASDTHQRSAPFYYFLVLLPVAIFPWTGYLLIALKEQISRFRKKIGRAHV
;
A
#
# COMPACT_ATOMS: atom_id res chain seq x y z
N MET A 1 13.32 -29.06 22.15
CA MET A 1 13.99 -27.93 21.46
C MET A 1 13.81 -26.66 22.29
N ASN A 2 14.88 -26.22 22.96
CA ASN A 2 14.86 -24.98 23.76
C ASN A 2 14.55 -23.76 22.86
N LYS A 3 13.40 -23.14 23.06
CA LYS A 3 13.09 -21.85 22.42
C LYS A 3 14.00 -20.80 23.06
N LEU A 4 15.13 -20.50 22.43
CA LEU A 4 15.97 -19.37 22.78
C LEU A 4 15.07 -18.12 22.90
N LYS A 5 14.87 -17.62 24.13
CA LYS A 5 14.14 -16.37 24.38
C LYS A 5 14.99 -15.21 23.89
N VAL A 6 14.81 -14.82 22.62
CA VAL A 6 15.47 -13.63 22.07
C VAL A 6 14.97 -12.41 22.84
N PRO A 7 15.86 -11.59 23.41
CA PRO A 7 15.50 -10.44 24.22
C PRO A 7 14.68 -9.43 23.39
N ARG A 8 13.71 -8.75 24.04
CA ARG A 8 12.82 -7.76 23.38
C ARG A 8 13.59 -6.64 22.66
N PHE A 9 14.77 -6.29 23.18
CA PHE A 9 15.65 -5.29 22.57
C PHE A 9 16.13 -5.72 21.18
N ALA A 10 16.63 -6.95 21.04
CA ALA A 10 17.08 -7.48 19.75
C ALA A 10 15.98 -7.54 18.67
N ILE A 11 14.72 -7.68 19.10
CA ILE A 11 13.58 -7.66 18.15
C ILE A 11 13.29 -6.25 17.67
N LYS A 12 13.40 -5.25 18.55
CA LYS A 12 13.21 -3.83 18.16
C LYS A 12 14.34 -3.38 17.23
N SER A 13 15.58 -3.73 17.55
CA SER A 13 16.75 -3.40 16.71
C SER A 13 16.63 -4.01 15.32
N LEU A 14 16.21 -5.27 15.20
CA LEU A 14 15.97 -5.92 13.91
C LEU A 14 14.87 -5.22 13.11
N GLY A 15 13.80 -4.77 13.77
CA GLY A 15 12.72 -4.02 13.11
C GLY A 15 13.22 -2.70 12.54
N LEU A 16 14.04 -1.96 13.29
CA LEU A 16 14.67 -0.72 12.82
C LEU A 16 15.61 -0.98 11.65
N LEU A 17 16.44 -2.03 11.72
CA LEU A 17 17.33 -2.41 10.62
C LEU A 17 16.56 -2.71 9.33
N ILE A 18 15.45 -3.44 9.42
CA ILE A 18 14.60 -3.74 8.25
C ILE A 18 13.95 -2.48 7.70
N PHE A 19 13.47 -1.59 8.57
CA PHE A 19 12.92 -0.30 8.14
C PHE A 19 13.97 0.50 7.37
N PHE A 20 15.17 0.68 7.92
CA PHE A 20 16.24 1.41 7.25
C PHE A 20 16.76 0.70 5.99
N ALA A 21 16.80 -0.63 5.98
CA ALA A 21 17.16 -1.39 4.77
C ALA A 21 16.19 -1.16 3.61
N GLY A 22 14.89 -1.00 3.88
CA GLY A 22 13.91 -0.63 2.86
C GLY A 22 13.97 0.85 2.49
N MET A 23 14.23 1.73 3.46
CA MET A 23 14.22 3.19 3.29
C MET A 23 15.46 3.71 2.56
N LEU A 24 16.67 3.31 2.97
CA LEU A 24 17.92 3.94 2.54
C LEU A 24 18.18 3.86 1.02
N PRO A 25 17.96 2.72 0.31
CA PRO A 25 18.16 2.67 -1.14
C PRO A 25 17.27 3.66 -1.89
N VAL A 26 16.05 3.89 -1.40
CA VAL A 26 15.12 4.86 -1.98
C VAL A 26 15.53 6.27 -1.62
N LEU A 27 15.92 6.52 -0.37
CA LEU A 27 16.36 7.82 0.12
C LEU A 27 17.57 8.36 -0.67
N PHE A 28 18.58 7.50 -0.90
CA PHE A 28 19.76 7.89 -1.69
C PHE A 28 19.39 8.23 -3.14
N HIS A 29 18.31 7.65 -3.67
CA HIS A 29 17.86 7.94 -5.02
C HIS A 29 17.05 9.26 -5.12
N CYS A 30 16.44 9.74 -4.04
CA CYS A 30 15.46 10.84 -4.07
C CYS A 30 15.96 12.12 -4.77
N GLY A 31 17.24 12.46 -4.66
CA GLY A 31 17.82 13.67 -5.26
C GLY A 31 18.76 13.42 -6.43
N THR A 32 18.96 12.19 -6.90
CA THR A 32 19.99 11.87 -7.90
C THR A 32 19.52 11.99 -9.34
N ALA A 33 18.22 12.03 -9.59
CA ALA A 33 17.62 12.12 -10.92
C ALA A 33 16.52 13.17 -10.96
N GLY A 34 16.41 13.89 -12.06
CA GLY A 34 15.30 14.81 -12.33
C GLY A 34 13.92 14.11 -12.22
N LEU A 35 12.88 14.89 -12.08
CA LEU A 35 11.51 14.37 -12.09
C LEU A 35 11.14 13.96 -13.52
N PHE A 36 10.71 12.72 -13.70
CA PHE A 36 10.28 12.22 -15.01
C PHE A 36 8.99 12.92 -15.45
N GLU A 37 8.93 13.32 -16.70
CA GLU A 37 7.75 13.94 -17.30
C GLU A 37 6.51 13.04 -17.23
N THR A 38 5.37 13.65 -17.48
CA THR A 38 4.00 13.12 -17.47
C THR A 38 3.46 12.65 -16.13
N SER A 39 4.22 11.93 -15.29
CA SER A 39 3.72 11.49 -13.97
C SER A 39 4.32 12.26 -12.81
N GLU A 40 5.63 12.16 -12.57
CA GLU A 40 6.28 12.78 -11.41
C GLU A 40 6.22 14.31 -11.44
N GLY A 41 6.53 14.92 -12.60
CA GLY A 41 6.46 16.37 -12.79
C GLY A 41 5.07 16.92 -12.49
N ARG A 42 4.01 16.19 -12.87
CA ARG A 42 2.63 16.55 -12.54
C ARG A 42 2.36 16.50 -11.03
N TYR A 43 2.74 15.41 -10.34
CA TYR A 43 2.55 15.32 -8.88
C TYR A 43 3.32 16.41 -8.15
N ALA A 44 4.58 16.66 -8.55
CA ALA A 44 5.42 17.68 -7.96
C ALA A 44 4.88 19.10 -8.22
N SER A 45 4.40 19.39 -9.44
CA SER A 45 3.81 20.70 -9.76
C SER A 45 2.54 21.00 -8.96
N VAL A 46 1.68 20.01 -8.77
CA VAL A 46 0.49 20.13 -7.91
C VAL A 46 0.89 20.36 -6.46
N ALA A 47 1.86 19.59 -5.95
CA ALA A 47 2.36 19.72 -4.58
C ALA A 47 2.99 21.11 -4.34
N ARG A 48 3.81 21.58 -5.29
CA ARG A 48 4.37 22.93 -5.27
C ARG A 48 3.26 23.99 -5.25
N ARG A 49 2.25 23.86 -6.10
CA ARG A 49 1.12 24.79 -6.15
C ARG A 49 0.34 24.84 -4.83
N MET A 50 0.17 23.71 -4.14
CA MET A 50 -0.41 23.69 -2.80
C MET A 50 0.40 24.50 -1.79
N LEU A 51 1.74 24.44 -1.85
CA LEU A 51 2.62 25.25 -1.00
C LEU A 51 2.51 26.75 -1.33
N ASP A 52 2.58 27.11 -2.61
CA ASP A 52 2.56 28.50 -3.07
C ASP A 52 1.23 29.20 -2.75
N SER A 53 0.10 28.44 -2.88
CA SER A 53 -1.24 29.00 -2.65
C SER A 53 -1.76 28.85 -1.22
N GLY A 54 -1.18 27.96 -0.41
CA GLY A 54 -1.72 27.55 0.90
C GLY A 54 -3.00 26.72 0.82
N ASP A 55 -3.51 26.40 -0.39
CA ASP A 55 -4.71 25.58 -0.60
C ASP A 55 -4.33 24.09 -0.66
N TRP A 56 -4.42 23.41 0.47
CA TRP A 56 -4.13 21.96 0.59
C TRP A 56 -5.34 21.09 0.25
N LEU A 57 -6.50 21.69 0.04
CA LEU A 57 -7.74 20.97 -0.21
C LEU A 57 -7.98 20.72 -1.71
N THR A 58 -7.69 21.73 -2.55
CA THR A 58 -8.00 21.71 -3.99
C THR A 58 -6.74 21.51 -4.83
N PRO A 59 -6.43 20.28 -5.29
CA PRO A 59 -5.32 20.08 -6.22
C PRO A 59 -5.48 20.91 -7.48
N ARG A 60 -4.41 21.60 -7.91
CA ARG A 60 -4.40 22.39 -9.16
C ARG A 60 -3.19 22.04 -10.01
N HIS A 61 -3.44 21.81 -11.29
CA HIS A 61 -2.39 21.58 -12.29
C HIS A 61 -2.58 22.57 -13.44
N ASN A 62 -1.53 23.30 -13.81
CA ASN A 62 -1.58 24.36 -14.82
C ASN A 62 -2.73 25.37 -14.62
N GLY A 63 -2.97 25.76 -13.36
CA GLY A 63 -4.04 26.68 -12.99
C GLY A 63 -5.44 26.06 -12.89
N LEU A 64 -5.68 24.88 -13.46
CA LEU A 64 -6.96 24.20 -13.44
C LEU A 64 -7.11 23.26 -12.23
N ARG A 65 -8.34 23.08 -11.75
CA ARG A 65 -8.66 22.10 -10.71
C ARG A 65 -8.39 20.68 -11.22
N HIS A 66 -7.68 19.85 -10.42
CA HIS A 66 -7.20 18.55 -10.86
C HIS A 66 -7.58 17.44 -9.86
N PHE A 67 -8.77 16.89 -9.98
CA PHE A 67 -9.33 15.89 -9.06
C PHE A 67 -9.15 14.44 -9.52
N THR A 68 -8.28 14.16 -10.50
CA THR A 68 -8.05 12.79 -11.03
C THR A 68 -7.43 11.84 -10.01
N LYS A 69 -6.81 12.37 -8.98
CA LYS A 69 -6.26 11.59 -7.87
C LYS A 69 -6.56 12.26 -6.53
N PRO A 70 -6.79 11.46 -5.48
CA PRO A 70 -6.93 11.98 -4.11
C PRO A 70 -5.63 12.60 -3.60
N PRO A 71 -5.67 13.37 -2.51
CA PRO A 71 -4.63 14.34 -2.18
C PRO A 71 -3.39 13.77 -1.48
N VAL A 72 -3.40 12.53 -0.96
CA VAL A 72 -2.34 11.98 -0.10
C VAL A 72 -0.96 12.12 -0.71
N THR A 73 -0.80 11.76 -1.99
CA THR A 73 0.50 11.85 -2.66
C THR A 73 0.96 13.30 -2.77
N TYR A 74 0.06 14.23 -3.07
CA TYR A 74 0.37 15.65 -3.13
C TYR A 74 0.75 16.21 -1.76
N TRP A 75 0.03 15.81 -0.70
CA TRP A 75 0.32 16.23 0.67
C TRP A 75 1.70 15.77 1.13
N PHE A 76 2.07 14.51 0.88
CA PHE A 76 3.40 14.03 1.22
C PHE A 76 4.51 14.71 0.42
N ALA A 77 4.31 14.91 -0.89
CA ALA A 77 5.27 15.62 -1.71
C ALA A 77 5.41 17.08 -1.26
N ALA A 78 4.30 17.79 -1.01
CA ALA A 78 4.31 19.15 -0.50
C ALA A 78 4.96 19.24 0.90
N ALA A 79 4.64 18.32 1.80
CA ALA A 79 5.27 18.27 3.12
C ALA A 79 6.79 18.06 3.02
N GLY A 80 7.26 17.16 2.16
CA GLY A 80 8.68 16.96 1.92
C GLY A 80 9.35 18.18 1.29
N MET A 81 8.72 18.82 0.31
CA MET A 81 9.22 20.08 -0.27
C MET A 81 9.27 21.22 0.76
N LYS A 82 8.31 21.29 1.67
CA LYS A 82 8.31 22.27 2.76
C LYS A 82 9.46 22.07 3.73
N MET A 83 9.84 20.80 4.00
CA MET A 83 10.91 20.45 4.95
C MET A 83 12.31 20.56 4.35
N PHE A 84 12.47 20.18 3.08
CA PHE A 84 13.79 20.00 2.44
C PHE A 84 14.01 20.91 1.23
N GLY A 85 13.09 21.82 0.96
CA GLY A 85 13.13 22.71 -0.21
C GLY A 85 12.37 22.14 -1.41
N ILE A 86 12.01 23.04 -2.34
CA ILE A 86 11.29 22.72 -3.58
C ILE A 86 12.31 22.14 -4.59
N ASN A 87 12.60 20.87 -4.43
CA ASN A 87 13.53 20.10 -5.25
C ASN A 87 13.10 18.64 -5.33
N GLU A 88 13.82 17.84 -6.12
CA GLU A 88 13.53 16.40 -6.34
C GLU A 88 13.59 15.59 -5.06
N PHE A 89 14.56 15.89 -4.19
CA PHE A 89 14.72 15.22 -2.90
C PHE A 89 13.50 15.48 -2.00
N GLY A 90 13.09 16.74 -1.85
CA GLY A 90 11.91 17.12 -1.06
C GLY A 90 10.65 16.43 -1.60
N ALA A 91 10.45 16.43 -2.93
CA ALA A 91 9.29 15.81 -3.56
C ALA A 91 9.17 14.31 -3.27
N ARG A 92 10.31 13.57 -3.24
CA ARG A 92 10.36 12.12 -3.10
C ARG A 92 10.66 11.64 -1.68
N PHE A 93 11.02 12.47 -0.75
CA PHE A 93 11.48 12.08 0.60
C PHE A 93 10.54 11.06 1.26
N PHE A 94 9.24 11.30 1.25
CA PHE A 94 8.27 10.42 1.90
C PHE A 94 8.08 9.07 1.20
N LEU A 95 8.53 8.91 -0.05
CA LEU A 95 8.59 7.59 -0.70
C LEU A 95 9.55 6.67 0.03
N SER A 96 10.68 7.20 0.52
CA SER A 96 11.64 6.42 1.30
C SER A 96 11.05 5.93 2.62
N ILE A 97 10.27 6.78 3.30
CA ILE A 97 9.54 6.41 4.51
C ILE A 97 8.50 5.31 4.21
N ALA A 98 7.75 5.45 3.10
CA ALA A 98 6.77 4.45 2.67
C ALA A 98 7.46 3.10 2.35
N ALA A 99 8.63 3.11 1.71
CA ALA A 99 9.42 1.91 1.43
C ALA A 99 9.85 1.20 2.73
N GLY A 100 10.41 1.94 3.68
CA GLY A 100 10.78 1.41 4.99
C GLY A 100 9.58 0.85 5.76
N ALA A 101 8.45 1.57 5.76
CA ALA A 101 7.21 1.13 6.40
C ALA A 101 6.67 -0.16 5.78
N THR A 102 6.70 -0.28 4.45
CA THR A 102 6.28 -1.49 3.72
C THR A 102 7.17 -2.68 4.08
N ALA A 103 8.49 -2.52 4.08
CA ALA A 103 9.44 -3.56 4.47
C ALA A 103 9.21 -4.03 5.91
N LEU A 104 9.05 -3.09 6.84
CA LEU A 104 8.77 -3.35 8.24
C LEU A 104 7.43 -4.07 8.44
N ALA A 105 6.37 -3.62 7.77
CA ALA A 105 5.05 -4.25 7.84
C ALA A 105 5.08 -5.67 7.27
N THR A 106 5.78 -5.91 6.17
CA THR A 106 5.98 -7.24 5.57
C THR A 106 6.70 -8.19 6.53
N TRP A 107 7.78 -7.72 7.18
CA TRP A 107 8.45 -8.50 8.22
C TRP A 107 7.52 -8.89 9.36
N TYR A 108 6.77 -7.92 9.91
CA TYR A 108 5.84 -8.19 10.99
C TYR A 108 4.71 -9.13 10.58
N LEU A 109 4.21 -9.00 9.36
CA LEU A 109 3.17 -9.87 8.81
C LEU A 109 3.70 -11.31 8.66
N GLY A 110 4.86 -11.51 8.04
CA GLY A 110 5.48 -12.82 7.91
C GLY A 110 5.82 -13.46 9.25
N LYS A 111 6.30 -12.66 10.22
CA LYS A 111 6.52 -13.11 11.60
C LYS A 111 5.23 -13.49 12.32
N LEU A 112 4.13 -12.79 12.04
CA LEU A 112 2.83 -13.03 12.65
C LEU A 112 2.20 -14.32 12.11
N LEU A 113 2.23 -14.52 10.79
CA LEU A 113 1.57 -15.63 10.11
C LEU A 113 2.39 -16.93 10.18
N PHE A 114 3.70 -16.83 10.22
CA PHE A 114 4.63 -17.98 10.18
C PHE A 114 5.62 -17.92 11.34
N CYS A 115 6.82 -17.40 11.08
CA CYS A 115 7.87 -17.25 12.08
C CYS A 115 8.78 -16.04 11.78
N ARG A 116 9.72 -15.75 12.71
CA ARG A 116 10.64 -14.61 12.57
C ARG A 116 11.52 -14.69 11.34
N VAL A 117 12.03 -15.88 11.05
CA VAL A 117 12.92 -16.12 9.91
C VAL A 117 12.17 -15.93 8.60
N THR A 118 10.95 -16.49 8.48
CA THR A 118 10.10 -16.29 7.30
C THR A 118 9.78 -14.81 7.08
N GLY A 119 9.47 -14.08 8.16
CA GLY A 119 9.25 -12.64 8.07
C GLY A 119 10.48 -11.89 7.58
N LEU A 120 11.68 -12.22 8.09
CA LEU A 120 12.93 -11.61 7.65
C LEU A 120 13.21 -11.89 6.17
N ILE A 121 13.10 -13.15 5.76
CA ILE A 121 13.28 -13.54 4.35
C ILE A 121 12.27 -12.81 3.46
N ALA A 122 11.00 -12.74 3.85
CA ALA A 122 9.97 -12.04 3.08
C ALA A 122 10.30 -10.55 2.90
N ALA A 123 10.78 -9.87 3.95
CA ALA A 123 11.19 -8.47 3.86
C ALA A 123 12.43 -8.32 2.96
N LEU A 124 13.44 -9.18 3.08
CA LEU A 124 14.65 -9.15 2.25
C LEU A 124 14.33 -9.41 0.77
N VAL A 125 13.49 -10.40 0.48
CA VAL A 125 13.00 -10.69 -0.88
C VAL A 125 12.28 -9.47 -1.45
N LEU A 126 11.39 -8.86 -0.67
CA LEU A 126 10.64 -7.67 -1.11
C LEU A 126 11.58 -6.51 -1.46
N ILE A 127 12.43 -6.08 -0.51
CA ILE A 127 13.29 -4.90 -0.72
C ILE A 127 14.35 -5.09 -1.81
N SER A 128 14.74 -6.33 -2.11
CA SER A 128 15.69 -6.65 -3.17
C SER A 128 15.02 -6.98 -4.52
N SER A 129 13.69 -7.02 -4.59
CA SER A 129 12.97 -7.27 -5.84
C SER A 129 13.01 -6.06 -6.76
N LEU A 130 13.08 -6.31 -8.06
CA LEU A 130 13.17 -5.28 -9.08
C LEU A 130 11.98 -4.30 -9.02
N TYR A 131 10.77 -4.83 -8.87
CA TYR A 131 9.57 -4.01 -8.84
C TYR A 131 9.52 -3.07 -7.63
N PHE A 132 9.93 -3.55 -6.44
CA PHE A 132 10.02 -2.69 -5.25
C PHE A 132 11.01 -1.54 -5.48
N GLN A 133 12.20 -1.84 -6.00
CA GLN A 133 13.22 -0.83 -6.24
C GLN A 133 12.81 0.21 -7.28
N THR A 134 12.07 -0.17 -8.29
CA THR A 134 11.59 0.76 -9.34
C THR A 134 10.38 1.57 -8.86
N GLN A 135 9.40 0.93 -8.23
CA GLN A 135 8.15 1.59 -7.82
C GLN A 135 8.34 2.65 -6.73
N PHE A 136 9.19 2.37 -5.73
CA PHE A 136 9.39 3.34 -4.66
C PHE A 136 10.32 4.52 -5.03
N ARG A 137 10.92 4.50 -6.22
CA ARG A 137 11.73 5.62 -6.71
C ARG A 137 10.94 6.68 -7.46
N GLY A 138 9.78 6.32 -8.00
CA GLY A 138 8.94 7.24 -8.77
C GLY A 138 7.84 7.90 -7.93
N LEU A 139 7.72 9.23 -8.03
CA LEU A 139 6.66 9.98 -7.33
C LEU A 139 5.30 9.71 -7.98
N THR A 140 4.62 8.69 -7.46
CA THR A 140 3.27 8.26 -7.86
C THR A 140 2.43 7.90 -6.64
N THR A 141 1.17 7.53 -6.85
CA THR A 141 0.29 7.07 -5.76
C THR A 141 0.65 5.68 -5.24
N ASP A 142 1.29 4.84 -6.06
CA ASP A 142 1.45 3.41 -5.80
C ASP A 142 2.37 3.08 -4.62
N PRO A 143 3.50 3.78 -4.38
CA PRO A 143 4.31 3.58 -3.18
C PRO A 143 3.54 3.76 -1.87
N PHE A 144 2.78 4.85 -1.77
CA PHE A 144 1.97 5.14 -0.57
C PHE A 144 0.82 4.15 -0.42
N LEU A 145 0.16 3.82 -1.53
CA LEU A 145 -0.89 2.80 -1.55
C LEU A 145 -0.35 1.47 -1.04
N THR A 146 0.77 0.98 -1.59
CA THR A 146 1.41 -0.27 -1.17
C THR A 146 1.74 -0.28 0.33
N ALA A 147 2.24 0.84 0.87
CA ALA A 147 2.53 0.95 2.29
C ALA A 147 1.25 0.84 3.15
N PHE A 148 0.18 1.54 2.77
CA PHE A 148 -1.08 1.49 3.51
C PHE A 148 -1.80 0.15 3.37
N GLU A 149 -1.81 -0.47 2.20
CA GLU A 149 -2.38 -1.80 1.97
C GLU A 149 -1.62 -2.89 2.75
N THR A 150 -0.30 -2.81 2.78
CA THR A 150 0.51 -3.75 3.58
C THR A 150 0.27 -3.57 5.08
N LEU A 151 0.15 -2.32 5.54
CA LEU A 151 -0.18 -2.01 6.93
C LEU A 151 -1.61 -2.46 7.28
N MET A 152 -2.56 -2.27 6.38
CA MET A 152 -3.95 -2.77 6.51
C MET A 152 -3.96 -4.29 6.67
N ALA A 153 -3.26 -5.02 5.81
CA ALA A 153 -3.16 -6.48 5.88
C ALA A 153 -2.51 -6.94 7.19
N LEU A 154 -1.41 -6.30 7.62
CA LEU A 154 -0.78 -6.57 8.91
C LEU A 154 -1.75 -6.34 10.06
N ALA A 155 -2.42 -5.21 10.09
CA ALA A 155 -3.36 -4.84 11.15
C ALA A 155 -4.57 -5.77 11.18
N PHE A 156 -5.07 -6.18 10.02
CA PHE A 156 -6.15 -7.15 9.87
C PHE A 156 -5.79 -8.49 10.54
N PHE A 157 -4.71 -9.15 10.13
CA PHE A 157 -4.31 -10.43 10.73
C PHE A 157 -3.88 -10.30 12.19
N ALA A 158 -3.29 -9.18 12.57
CA ALA A 158 -2.95 -8.91 13.97
C ALA A 158 -4.19 -8.69 14.83
N TRP A 159 -5.25 -8.11 14.29
CA TRP A 159 -6.56 -8.02 14.94
C TRP A 159 -7.20 -9.41 15.09
N LEU A 160 -7.27 -10.19 14.00
CA LEU A 160 -7.82 -11.55 14.07
C LEU A 160 -7.14 -12.40 15.15
N SER A 161 -5.81 -12.32 15.26
CA SER A 161 -5.03 -13.14 16.19
C SER A 161 -4.99 -12.62 17.62
N ARG A 162 -5.05 -11.29 17.84
CA ARG A 162 -4.74 -10.67 19.14
C ARG A 162 -5.86 -9.84 19.73
N GLN A 163 -6.83 -9.41 18.94
CA GLN A 163 -7.98 -8.57 19.30
C GLN A 163 -7.63 -7.34 20.17
N LYS A 164 -6.46 -6.72 19.95
CA LYS A 164 -6.04 -5.51 20.67
C LYS A 164 -6.54 -4.26 19.94
N LYS A 165 -7.11 -3.30 20.70
CA LYS A 165 -7.66 -2.03 20.18
C LYS A 165 -6.72 -1.31 19.20
N ARG A 166 -5.40 -1.32 19.44
CA ARG A 166 -4.42 -0.70 18.54
C ARG A 166 -4.52 -1.25 17.09
N TRP A 167 -4.67 -2.57 16.93
CA TRP A 167 -4.76 -3.16 15.58
C TRP A 167 -6.09 -2.89 14.91
N TYR A 168 -7.15 -2.73 15.69
CA TYR A 168 -8.44 -2.26 15.20
C TYR A 168 -8.32 -0.85 14.59
N PHE A 169 -7.79 0.10 15.36
CA PHE A 169 -7.60 1.47 14.86
C PHE A 169 -6.61 1.55 13.71
N THR A 170 -5.48 0.81 13.78
CA THR A 170 -4.51 0.75 12.69
C THR A 170 -5.14 0.22 11.41
N PHE A 171 -5.99 -0.81 11.47
CA PHE A 171 -6.70 -1.33 10.31
C PHE A 171 -7.59 -0.27 9.66
N TRP A 172 -8.44 0.37 10.44
CA TRP A 172 -9.36 1.37 9.89
C TRP A 172 -8.64 2.62 9.36
N LEU A 173 -7.61 3.11 10.06
CA LEU A 173 -6.79 4.22 9.58
C LEU A 173 -6.01 3.88 8.31
N ALA A 174 -5.42 2.68 8.23
CA ALA A 174 -4.72 2.24 7.03
C ALA A 174 -5.68 2.06 5.83
N THR A 175 -6.87 1.51 6.07
CA THR A 175 -7.94 1.38 5.06
C THR A 175 -8.41 2.76 4.57
N ALA A 176 -8.62 3.70 5.48
CA ALA A 176 -8.97 5.08 5.14
C ALA A 176 -7.86 5.78 4.34
N ALA A 177 -6.60 5.62 4.75
CA ALA A 177 -5.45 6.19 4.05
C ALA A 177 -5.26 5.58 2.66
N ALA A 178 -5.47 4.27 2.48
CA ALA A 178 -5.44 3.61 1.18
C ALA A 178 -6.53 4.15 0.25
N MET A 179 -7.76 4.29 0.77
CA MET A 179 -8.87 4.91 0.04
C MET A 179 -8.55 6.35 -0.36
N LEU A 180 -8.01 7.15 0.55
CA LEU A 180 -7.64 8.55 0.30
C LEU A 180 -6.37 8.69 -0.58
N THR A 181 -5.64 7.61 -0.86
CA THR A 181 -4.48 7.62 -1.74
C THR A 181 -4.85 7.37 -3.21
N LYS A 182 -5.72 6.41 -3.48
CA LYS A 182 -6.02 6.01 -4.87
C LYS A 182 -7.52 5.73 -5.13
N GLY A 183 -8.38 5.95 -4.14
CA GLY A 183 -9.81 5.64 -4.23
C GLY A 183 -10.12 4.15 -4.05
N PRO A 184 -11.18 3.63 -4.72
CA PRO A 184 -11.63 2.25 -4.57
C PRO A 184 -10.54 1.16 -4.74
N PRO A 185 -9.53 1.30 -5.62
CA PRO A 185 -8.39 0.39 -5.66
C PRO A 185 -7.72 0.11 -4.31
N GLY A 186 -7.70 1.10 -3.39
CA GLY A 186 -7.17 0.92 -2.04
C GLY A 186 -7.94 -0.06 -1.16
N LEU A 187 -9.12 -0.50 -1.58
CA LEU A 187 -9.93 -1.49 -0.87
C LEU A 187 -9.79 -2.90 -1.45
N LEU A 188 -9.11 -3.08 -2.60
CA LEU A 188 -8.97 -4.37 -3.26
C LEU A 188 -8.39 -5.48 -2.37
N PRO A 189 -7.42 -5.23 -1.48
CA PRO A 189 -6.92 -6.28 -0.59
C PRO A 189 -8.02 -6.91 0.27
N LEU A 190 -9.08 -6.20 0.60
CA LEU A 190 -10.20 -6.74 1.39
C LEU A 190 -10.90 -7.90 0.67
N ALA A 191 -10.91 -7.90 -0.67
CA ALA A 191 -11.47 -9.00 -1.48
C ALA A 191 -10.73 -10.33 -1.27
N GLY A 192 -9.45 -10.30 -0.85
CA GLY A 192 -8.70 -11.48 -0.46
C GLY A 192 -8.68 -11.74 1.05
N LEU A 193 -8.56 -10.67 1.84
CA LEU A 193 -8.43 -10.77 3.30
C LEU A 193 -9.71 -11.31 3.97
N ILE A 194 -10.88 -10.84 3.53
CA ILE A 194 -12.17 -11.25 4.13
C ILE A 194 -12.45 -12.74 3.88
N PRO A 195 -12.42 -13.25 2.63
CA PRO A 195 -12.58 -14.68 2.38
C PRO A 195 -11.54 -15.55 3.11
N ALA A 196 -10.27 -15.13 3.15
CA ALA A 196 -9.23 -15.85 3.87
C ALA A 196 -9.56 -15.98 5.37
N ALA A 197 -10.09 -14.94 6.00
CA ALA A 197 -10.52 -14.98 7.40
C ALA A 197 -11.76 -15.87 7.61
N LEU A 198 -12.70 -15.85 6.68
CA LEU A 198 -13.88 -16.74 6.73
C LEU A 198 -13.47 -18.22 6.61
N LEU A 199 -12.63 -18.56 5.64
CA LEU A 199 -12.13 -19.92 5.42
C LEU A 199 -11.28 -20.45 6.58
N THR A 200 -10.67 -19.55 7.37
CA THR A 200 -9.89 -19.91 8.54
C THR A 200 -10.68 -19.81 9.87
N GLY A 201 -12.01 -19.68 9.81
CA GLY A 201 -12.89 -19.72 10.97
C GLY A 201 -12.93 -18.45 11.82
N HIS A 202 -12.53 -17.29 11.29
CA HIS A 202 -12.49 -16.02 12.02
C HIS A 202 -13.75 -15.14 11.82
N SER A 203 -14.91 -15.75 11.55
CA SER A 203 -16.17 -15.04 11.29
C SER A 203 -16.60 -14.10 12.44
N LEU A 204 -16.42 -14.53 13.70
CA LEU A 204 -16.74 -13.71 14.87
C LEU A 204 -15.85 -12.48 14.98
N GLN A 205 -14.54 -12.62 14.70
CA GLN A 205 -13.58 -11.52 14.71
C GLN A 205 -13.89 -10.51 13.60
N LEU A 206 -14.32 -10.98 12.42
CA LEU A 206 -14.80 -10.13 11.34
C LEU A 206 -16.04 -9.34 11.74
N LYS A 207 -17.04 -9.99 12.36
CA LYS A 207 -18.23 -9.29 12.88
C LYS A 207 -17.84 -8.21 13.88
N LYS A 208 -16.88 -8.47 14.79
CA LYS A 208 -16.37 -7.46 15.72
C LYS A 208 -15.59 -6.34 15.03
N LEU A 209 -14.85 -6.63 13.94
CA LEU A 209 -14.08 -5.64 13.20
C LEU A 209 -14.99 -4.67 12.45
N PHE A 210 -15.97 -5.21 11.70
CA PHE A 210 -16.84 -4.43 10.82
C PHE A 210 -18.17 -4.01 11.46
N GLY A 211 -18.58 -4.63 12.56
CA GLY A 211 -19.86 -4.37 13.24
C GLY A 211 -19.88 -3.16 14.16
N THR A 212 -18.80 -2.39 14.27
CA THR A 212 -18.73 -1.24 15.16
C THR A 212 -18.78 0.08 14.43
N ALA A 213 -19.61 1.01 14.88
CA ALA A 213 -19.74 2.35 14.30
C ALA A 213 -18.42 3.16 14.31
N ALA A 214 -17.55 2.94 15.32
CA ALA A 214 -16.30 3.66 15.46
C ALA A 214 -15.34 3.44 14.26
N GLY A 215 -15.26 2.21 13.73
CA GLY A 215 -14.44 1.93 12.55
C GLY A 215 -14.97 2.62 11.30
N TRP A 216 -16.27 2.54 11.07
CA TRP A 216 -16.91 3.23 9.96
C TRP A 216 -16.80 4.74 10.07
N ALA A 217 -16.91 5.30 11.27
CA ALA A 217 -16.67 6.73 11.48
C ALA A 217 -15.25 7.15 11.09
N ILE A 218 -14.22 6.37 11.47
CA ILE A 218 -12.84 6.62 11.04
C ILE A 218 -12.74 6.57 9.51
N PHE A 219 -13.32 5.56 8.88
CA PHE A 219 -13.27 5.43 7.42
C PHE A 219 -13.99 6.58 6.70
N VAL A 220 -15.18 6.97 7.16
CA VAL A 220 -15.94 8.07 6.56
C VAL A 220 -15.19 9.40 6.75
N ILE A 221 -14.70 9.69 7.96
CA ILE A 221 -14.02 10.96 8.24
C ILE A 221 -12.69 11.05 7.49
N PHE A 222 -11.83 10.06 7.59
CA PHE A 222 -10.46 10.12 7.05
C PHE A 222 -10.33 9.55 5.64
N GLY A 223 -11.18 8.59 5.24
CA GLY A 223 -11.12 7.99 3.91
C GLY A 223 -11.99 8.71 2.87
N LEU A 224 -13.20 9.12 3.29
CA LEU A 224 -14.18 9.78 2.40
C LEU A 224 -14.31 11.28 2.63
N GLY A 225 -13.85 11.81 3.79
CA GLY A 225 -14.05 13.20 4.18
C GLY A 225 -13.58 14.20 3.13
N TRP A 226 -12.39 13.99 2.55
CA TRP A 226 -11.90 14.86 1.46
C TRP A 226 -12.82 14.82 0.23
N TYR A 227 -13.25 13.64 -0.20
CA TYR A 227 -14.15 13.50 -1.35
C TYR A 227 -15.47 14.24 -1.13
N LEU A 228 -16.04 14.13 0.07
CA LEU A 228 -17.28 14.83 0.45
C LEU A 228 -17.08 16.33 0.48
N LEU A 229 -15.99 16.81 1.11
CA LEU A 229 -15.71 18.24 1.19
C LEU A 229 -15.53 18.87 -0.18
N VAL A 230 -14.70 18.27 -1.05
CA VAL A 230 -14.49 18.84 -2.39
C VAL A 230 -15.72 18.72 -3.28
N ALA A 231 -16.55 17.68 -3.11
CA ALA A 231 -17.79 17.53 -3.84
C ALA A 231 -18.84 18.59 -3.44
N LEU A 232 -18.91 18.94 -2.15
CA LEU A 232 -19.78 20.03 -1.66
C LEU A 232 -19.36 21.40 -2.22
N MET A 233 -18.05 21.59 -2.41
CA MET A 233 -17.50 22.85 -2.96
C MET A 233 -17.54 22.92 -4.50
N ASN A 234 -17.79 21.80 -5.19
CA ASN A 234 -17.72 21.70 -6.65
C ASN A 234 -18.91 20.88 -7.19
N PRO A 235 -20.01 21.52 -7.61
CA PRO A 235 -21.16 20.81 -8.18
C PRO A 235 -20.74 19.89 -9.34
N GLY A 236 -21.29 18.67 -9.36
CA GLY A 236 -20.97 17.63 -10.37
C GLY A 236 -19.75 16.77 -10.06
N LEU A 237 -18.88 17.13 -9.09
CA LEU A 237 -17.68 16.39 -8.78
C LEU A 237 -17.97 15.01 -8.17
N LEU A 238 -19.06 14.86 -7.42
CA LEU A 238 -19.49 13.57 -6.91
C LEU A 238 -19.81 12.58 -8.04
N THR A 239 -20.54 13.04 -9.05
CA THR A 239 -20.85 12.24 -10.25
C THR A 239 -19.57 11.87 -10.99
N TYR A 240 -18.62 12.79 -11.13
CA TYR A 240 -17.30 12.51 -11.70
C TYR A 240 -16.59 11.39 -10.96
N PHE A 241 -16.51 11.41 -9.63
CA PHE A 241 -15.85 10.36 -8.86
C PHE A 241 -16.54 9.00 -8.98
N LEU A 242 -17.87 8.98 -8.91
CA LEU A 242 -18.64 7.72 -8.94
C LEU A 242 -18.76 7.15 -10.35
N VAL A 243 -19.00 7.99 -11.36
CA VAL A 243 -19.25 7.52 -12.72
C VAL A 243 -17.96 7.48 -13.54
N ASP A 244 -17.25 8.61 -13.66
CA ASP A 244 -16.11 8.70 -14.59
C ASP A 244 -14.86 7.99 -14.06
N GLU A 245 -14.50 8.24 -12.80
CA GLU A 245 -13.29 7.65 -12.20
C GLU A 245 -13.50 6.23 -11.65
N THR A 246 -14.73 5.76 -11.49
CA THR A 246 -14.98 4.40 -10.99
C THR A 246 -15.63 3.52 -12.05
N VAL A 247 -16.87 3.83 -12.48
CA VAL A 247 -17.63 2.94 -13.38
C VAL A 247 -17.07 2.96 -14.79
N LYS A 248 -16.92 4.15 -15.42
CA LYS A 248 -16.41 4.23 -16.79
C LYS A 248 -14.97 3.75 -16.92
N ARG A 249 -14.17 3.93 -15.88
CA ARG A 249 -12.77 3.47 -15.87
C ARG A 249 -12.65 1.94 -15.89
N VAL A 250 -13.60 1.21 -15.33
CA VAL A 250 -13.65 -0.26 -15.34
C VAL A 250 -14.42 -0.77 -16.56
N ALA A 251 -15.49 -0.09 -16.98
CA ALA A 251 -16.41 -0.56 -18.00
C ALA A 251 -16.07 -0.09 -19.42
N SER A 252 -15.16 0.89 -19.61
CA SER A 252 -14.81 1.42 -20.93
C SER A 252 -13.31 1.57 -21.14
N ASP A 253 -12.87 1.39 -22.39
CA ASP A 253 -11.47 1.59 -22.84
C ASP A 253 -11.05 3.07 -22.98
N THR A 254 -11.77 3.99 -22.36
CA THR A 254 -11.58 5.45 -22.49
C THR A 254 -10.15 5.89 -22.15
N HIS A 255 -9.40 5.08 -21.40
CA HIS A 255 -8.01 5.37 -21.02
C HIS A 255 -6.96 4.53 -21.76
N GLN A 256 -7.34 3.71 -22.74
CA GLN A 256 -6.44 2.84 -23.53
C GLN A 256 -5.46 2.01 -22.63
N ARG A 257 -5.93 1.53 -21.48
CA ARG A 257 -5.14 0.78 -20.50
C ARG A 257 -5.68 -0.62 -20.25
N SER A 258 -6.45 -1.15 -21.20
CA SER A 258 -6.88 -2.54 -21.14
C SER A 258 -5.65 -3.43 -21.34
N ALA A 259 -5.48 -4.39 -20.42
CA ALA A 259 -4.45 -5.41 -20.53
C ALA A 259 -5.12 -6.79 -20.45
N PRO A 260 -4.58 -7.81 -21.12
CA PRO A 260 -5.10 -9.17 -21.02
C PRO A 260 -5.14 -9.63 -19.55
N PHE A 261 -6.09 -10.50 -19.19
CA PHE A 261 -6.23 -10.99 -17.81
C PHE A 261 -4.97 -11.66 -17.26
N TYR A 262 -4.12 -12.22 -18.13
CA TYR A 262 -2.85 -12.84 -17.76
C TYR A 262 -1.68 -11.85 -17.63
N TYR A 263 -1.88 -10.56 -17.88
CA TYR A 263 -0.84 -9.52 -17.85
C TYR A 263 0.00 -9.58 -16.55
N PHE A 264 -0.67 -9.65 -15.41
CA PHE A 264 0.02 -9.72 -14.12
C PHE A 264 0.74 -11.05 -13.89
N LEU A 265 0.30 -12.15 -14.49
CA LEU A 265 0.99 -13.44 -14.43
C LEU A 265 2.33 -13.41 -15.18
N VAL A 266 2.37 -12.70 -16.31
CA VAL A 266 3.61 -12.50 -17.08
C VAL A 266 4.54 -11.48 -16.37
N LEU A 267 3.96 -10.45 -15.78
CA LEU A 267 4.75 -9.41 -15.11
C LEU A 267 5.35 -9.90 -13.78
N LEU A 268 4.67 -10.78 -13.06
CA LEU A 268 5.09 -11.24 -11.72
C LEU A 268 6.52 -11.82 -11.69
N PRO A 269 6.96 -12.70 -12.61
CA PRO A 269 8.33 -13.20 -12.63
C PRO A 269 9.37 -12.10 -12.77
N VAL A 270 9.11 -11.08 -13.58
CA VAL A 270 10.00 -9.93 -13.76
C VAL A 270 9.98 -9.05 -12.51
N ALA A 271 8.81 -8.82 -11.95
CA ALA A 271 8.62 -7.97 -10.78
C ALA A 271 9.41 -8.46 -9.57
N ILE A 272 9.46 -9.77 -9.34
CA ILE A 272 10.17 -10.37 -8.19
C ILE A 272 11.62 -10.75 -8.48
N PHE A 273 12.14 -10.50 -9.70
CA PHE A 273 13.55 -10.75 -9.98
C PHE A 273 14.44 -10.10 -8.90
N PRO A 274 15.50 -10.79 -8.40
CA PRO A 274 16.11 -12.05 -8.87
C PRO A 274 15.47 -13.34 -8.29
N TRP A 275 14.40 -13.26 -7.53
CA TRP A 275 13.79 -14.38 -6.79
C TRP A 275 12.87 -15.28 -7.62
N THR A 276 12.74 -15.02 -8.91
CA THR A 276 11.84 -15.76 -9.84
C THR A 276 12.04 -17.27 -9.79
N GLY A 277 13.29 -17.73 -9.76
CA GLY A 277 13.60 -19.17 -9.68
C GLY A 277 13.03 -19.81 -8.40
N TYR A 278 13.14 -19.13 -7.26
CA TYR A 278 12.59 -19.61 -5.98
C TYR A 278 11.05 -19.62 -5.99
N LEU A 279 10.40 -18.65 -6.66
CA LEU A 279 8.94 -18.68 -6.83
C LEU A 279 8.51 -19.95 -7.57
N LEU A 280 9.17 -20.28 -8.68
CA LEU A 280 8.85 -21.47 -9.48
C LEU A 280 9.02 -22.77 -8.68
N ILE A 281 10.09 -22.88 -7.90
CA ILE A 281 10.32 -24.01 -7.00
C ILE A 281 9.21 -24.10 -5.95
N ALA A 282 8.88 -22.99 -5.29
CA ALA A 282 7.84 -22.95 -4.26
C ALA A 282 6.46 -23.32 -4.82
N LEU A 283 6.11 -22.85 -6.00
CA LEU A 283 4.85 -23.21 -6.68
C LEU A 283 4.81 -24.70 -7.00
N LYS A 284 5.89 -25.28 -7.56
CA LYS A 284 6.00 -26.72 -7.85
C LYS A 284 5.79 -27.55 -6.59
N GLU A 285 6.44 -27.18 -5.48
CA GLU A 285 6.28 -27.88 -4.19
C GLU A 285 4.85 -27.80 -3.67
N GLN A 286 4.20 -26.62 -3.72
CA GLN A 286 2.83 -26.45 -3.24
C GLN A 286 1.85 -27.27 -4.06
N ILE A 287 1.97 -27.29 -5.39
CA ILE A 287 1.16 -28.13 -6.29
C ILE A 287 1.37 -29.61 -5.94
N SER A 288 2.60 -30.05 -5.74
CA SER A 288 2.92 -31.43 -5.35
C SER A 288 2.29 -31.82 -4.01
N ARG A 289 2.39 -30.94 -3.00
CA ARG A 289 1.77 -31.17 -1.67
C ARG A 289 0.24 -31.23 -1.76
N PHE A 290 -0.36 -30.37 -2.57
CA PHE A 290 -1.81 -30.32 -2.78
C PHE A 290 -2.30 -31.61 -3.45
N ARG A 291 -1.63 -32.09 -4.52
CA ARG A 291 -1.92 -33.37 -5.18
C ARG A 291 -1.84 -34.57 -4.23
N LYS A 292 -0.78 -34.64 -3.38
CA LYS A 292 -0.62 -35.69 -2.38
C LYS A 292 -1.72 -35.67 -1.31
N LYS A 293 -2.23 -34.49 -0.95
CA LYS A 293 -3.32 -34.36 0.03
C LYS A 293 -4.67 -34.83 -0.56
N ILE A 294 -4.95 -34.52 -1.82
CA ILE A 294 -6.15 -35.01 -2.53
C ILE A 294 -6.09 -36.53 -2.70
N GLY A 295 -4.96 -37.08 -3.14
CA GLY A 295 -4.81 -38.54 -3.30
C GLY A 295 -4.96 -39.35 -2.01
N ARG A 296 -4.68 -38.76 -0.82
CA ARG A 296 -4.92 -39.40 0.48
C ARG A 296 -6.36 -39.27 1.00
N ALA A 297 -7.16 -38.36 0.42
CA ALA A 297 -8.57 -38.20 0.79
C ALA A 297 -9.49 -39.14 0.00
N HIS A 298 -8.95 -39.86 -0.97
CA HIS A 298 -9.68 -40.82 -1.82
C HIS A 298 -9.26 -42.28 -1.56
N VAL A 299 -8.46 -42.57 -0.54
CA VAL A 299 -8.12 -43.89 -0.01
C VAL A 299 -8.62 -43.97 1.43
#